data_5c64f518b6288876cb79771146348bcc
#
_entry.id   5c64f518b6288876cb79771146348bcc
#
_cell.length_a   1.000
_cell.length_b   1.000
_cell.length_c   1.000
_cell.angle_alpha   90.00
_cell.angle_beta   90.00
_cell.angle_gamma   90.00
#
_symmetry.space_group_name_H-M   'P 1'
#
loop_
_entity.id
_entity.type
_entity.pdbx_description
1 polymer ?
#
loop_
_entity_poly.entity_id
_entity_poly.type
_entity_poly.pdbx_seq_one_letter_code
_entity_poly.pdbx_strand_id
1 'polypeptide(L)'
;MIFTACALVAKRFGAVLAPGMSYNTLRSSISDTLATSYAADLQQNSKLQILLEVYNEIKMDITDNQQAIDEFITCVGDISDNINSDFWQGEDVMAIFFNEFTRYKGKSEKGQVFTPDHITSLMYRITETNKDDIVLDAACGSGAFLVKAMCNMIKEAGGTRTQKAKNIKHKQLYGIEYDREIFALACANMLIHKDGKTNLEKMDSRYEAAAQWIKDKNIT
;
A
#
# COMPACT_ATOMS: atom_id res chain seq x y z
N MET A 1 4.52 -11.21 3.17
CA MET A 1 4.13 -9.97 2.47
C MET A 1 3.16 -9.13 3.29
N ILE A 2 1.95 -9.57 3.60
CA ILE A 2 0.97 -8.82 4.42
C ILE A 2 1.56 -8.41 5.78
N PHE A 3 2.28 -9.29 6.47
CA PHE A 3 2.89 -8.96 7.77
C PHE A 3 3.80 -7.73 7.69
N THR A 4 4.67 -7.67 6.69
CA THR A 4 5.58 -6.51 6.49
C THR A 4 4.80 -5.26 6.12
N ALA A 5 3.81 -5.38 5.23
CA ALA A 5 2.95 -4.25 4.87
C ALA A 5 2.22 -3.69 6.09
N CYS A 6 1.65 -4.55 6.94
CA CYS A 6 1.00 -4.14 8.18
C CYS A 6 1.97 -3.51 9.19
N ALA A 7 3.20 -4.02 9.30
CA ALA A 7 4.23 -3.42 10.16
C ALA A 7 4.59 -1.99 9.71
N LEU A 8 4.76 -1.77 8.40
CA LEU A 8 5.03 -0.44 7.83
C LEU A 8 3.84 0.52 8.04
N VAL A 9 2.62 0.04 7.82
CA VAL A 9 1.41 0.84 8.08
C VAL A 9 1.29 1.17 9.57
N ALA A 10 1.48 0.19 10.47
CA ALA A 10 1.43 0.41 11.91
C ALA A 10 2.51 1.42 12.37
N LYS A 11 3.74 1.27 11.87
CA LYS A 11 4.83 2.23 12.15
C LYS A 11 4.44 3.64 11.74
N ARG A 12 3.79 3.80 10.60
CA ARG A 12 3.28 5.08 10.13
C ARG A 12 2.20 5.68 11.03
N PHE A 13 1.35 4.84 11.64
CA PHE A 13 0.32 5.25 12.61
C PHE A 13 0.86 5.36 14.04
N GLY A 14 2.17 5.30 14.23
CA GLY A 14 2.82 5.56 15.50
C GLY A 14 3.11 4.32 16.34
N ALA A 15 3.04 3.10 15.78
CA ALA A 15 3.47 1.91 16.49
C ALA A 15 4.93 2.03 16.94
N VAL A 16 5.18 1.73 18.20
CA VAL A 16 6.53 1.61 18.73
C VAL A 16 6.99 0.18 18.49
N LEU A 17 7.87 0.01 17.51
CA LEU A 17 8.53 -1.26 17.19
C LEU A 17 10.01 -1.09 17.52
N ALA A 18 10.51 -1.87 18.48
CA ALA A 18 11.88 -1.77 18.98
C ALA A 18 12.55 -3.15 19.04
N PRO A 19 13.85 -3.25 18.70
CA PRO A 19 14.62 -4.47 18.93
C PRO A 19 14.48 -4.97 20.36
N GLY A 20 14.51 -6.29 20.56
CA GLY A 20 14.26 -6.94 21.84
C GLY A 20 12.79 -7.32 22.08
N MET A 21 11.85 -6.91 21.25
CA MET A 21 10.47 -7.36 21.32
C MET A 21 10.36 -8.83 20.97
N SER A 22 9.57 -9.59 21.74
CA SER A 22 9.18 -10.93 21.33
C SER A 22 8.27 -10.88 20.08
N TYR A 23 8.19 -11.98 19.34
CA TYR A 23 7.27 -12.07 18.19
C TYR A 23 5.82 -11.73 18.56
N ASN A 24 5.35 -12.25 19.71
CA ASN A 24 3.98 -11.99 20.17
C ASN A 24 3.77 -10.52 20.49
N THR A 25 4.74 -9.87 21.13
CA THR A 25 4.69 -8.42 21.41
C THR A 25 4.69 -7.59 20.13
N LEU A 26 5.55 -7.94 19.17
CA LEU A 26 5.58 -7.30 17.85
C LEU A 26 4.24 -7.44 17.14
N ARG A 27 3.69 -8.66 17.10
CA ARG A 27 2.42 -8.96 16.46
C ARG A 27 1.26 -8.19 17.09
N SER A 28 1.18 -8.16 18.44
CA SER A 28 0.14 -7.41 19.14
C SER A 28 0.29 -5.91 18.93
N SER A 29 1.50 -5.36 18.99
CA SER A 29 1.73 -3.92 18.75
C SER A 29 1.26 -3.47 17.36
N ILE A 30 1.50 -4.29 16.33
CA ILE A 30 1.00 -4.02 14.97
C ILE A 30 -0.54 -4.10 14.95
N SER A 31 -1.14 -5.17 15.47
CA SER A 31 -2.59 -5.37 15.46
C SER A 31 -3.33 -4.26 16.21
N ASP A 32 -2.87 -3.92 17.41
CA ASP A 32 -3.49 -2.92 18.28
C ASP A 32 -3.41 -1.52 17.67
N THR A 33 -2.28 -1.19 17.04
CA THR A 33 -2.14 0.09 16.33
C THR A 33 -3.08 0.19 15.14
N LEU A 34 -3.18 -0.87 14.34
CA LEU A 34 -4.12 -0.91 13.21
C LEU A 34 -5.56 -0.81 13.68
N ALA A 35 -5.93 -1.53 14.75
CA ALA A 35 -7.27 -1.49 15.33
C ALA A 35 -7.63 -0.12 15.90
N THR A 36 -6.68 0.53 16.58
CA THR A 36 -6.87 1.88 17.13
C THR A 36 -7.02 2.91 16.01
N SER A 37 -6.21 2.80 14.96
CA SER A 37 -6.30 3.69 13.80
C SER A 37 -7.60 3.48 13.02
N TYR A 38 -8.08 2.23 12.93
CA TYR A 38 -9.39 1.90 12.40
C TYR A 38 -10.52 2.60 13.17
N ALA A 39 -10.48 2.56 14.50
CA ALA A 39 -11.50 3.18 15.33
C ALA A 39 -11.49 4.72 15.27
N ALA A 40 -10.33 5.32 15.00
CA ALA A 40 -10.14 6.77 14.95
C ALA A 40 -10.57 7.42 13.63
N ASP A 41 -10.54 6.69 12.51
CA ASP A 41 -10.82 7.22 11.16
C ASP A 41 -12.02 6.53 10.49
N LEU A 42 -13.19 7.09 10.67
CA LEU A 42 -14.45 6.57 10.12
C LEU A 42 -14.51 6.52 8.58
N GLN A 43 -13.67 7.29 7.87
CA GLN A 43 -13.67 7.32 6.40
C GLN A 43 -12.75 6.26 5.77
N GLN A 44 -11.75 5.80 6.50
CA GLN A 44 -10.83 4.73 6.08
C GLN A 44 -11.19 3.36 6.66
N ASN A 45 -12.24 3.30 7.46
CA ASN A 45 -12.60 2.15 8.28
C ASN A 45 -12.66 0.81 7.52
N SER A 46 -13.34 0.75 6.37
CA SER A 46 -13.51 -0.52 5.67
C SER A 46 -12.21 -1.11 5.14
N LYS A 47 -11.24 -0.26 4.79
CA LYS A 47 -9.96 -0.66 4.20
C LYS A 47 -8.97 -1.10 5.25
N LEU A 48 -8.88 -0.36 6.35
CA LEU A 48 -8.10 -0.77 7.52
C LEU A 48 -8.67 -2.04 8.16
N GLN A 49 -9.99 -2.19 8.15
CA GLN A 49 -10.65 -3.40 8.64
C GLN A 49 -10.21 -4.64 7.83
N ILE A 50 -10.29 -4.58 6.51
CA ILE A 50 -9.86 -5.70 5.65
C ILE A 50 -8.38 -6.01 5.87
N LEU A 51 -7.54 -4.97 5.99
CA LEU A 51 -6.11 -5.15 6.25
C LEU A 51 -5.88 -5.86 7.60
N LEU A 52 -6.59 -5.45 8.65
CA LEU A 52 -6.51 -6.05 9.99
C LEU A 52 -7.02 -7.50 10.00
N GLU A 53 -8.14 -7.77 9.32
CA GLU A 53 -8.69 -9.11 9.19
C GLU A 53 -7.70 -10.04 8.51
N VAL A 54 -7.16 -9.65 7.35
CA VAL A 54 -6.16 -10.44 6.62
C VAL A 54 -4.87 -10.62 7.46
N TYR A 55 -4.46 -9.60 8.19
CA TYR A 55 -3.33 -9.69 9.11
C TYR A 55 -3.55 -10.75 10.21
N ASN A 56 -4.72 -10.76 10.82
CA ASN A 56 -5.04 -11.68 11.92
C ASN A 56 -5.16 -13.15 11.45
N GLU A 57 -5.46 -13.39 10.19
CA GLU A 57 -5.49 -14.72 9.57
C GLU A 57 -4.08 -15.31 9.33
N ILE A 58 -3.02 -14.48 9.38
CA ILE A 58 -1.65 -14.95 9.16
C ILE A 58 -1.25 -15.91 10.29
N LYS A 59 -1.01 -17.14 9.91
CA LYS A 59 -0.37 -18.15 10.77
C LYS A 59 1.09 -18.23 10.38
N MET A 60 1.98 -17.80 11.25
CA MET A 60 3.41 -17.94 11.05
C MET A 60 3.95 -18.91 12.10
N ASP A 61 4.52 -20.00 11.64
CA ASP A 61 5.29 -20.92 12.46
C ASP A 61 6.67 -20.30 12.65
N ILE A 62 6.83 -19.52 13.71
CA ILE A 62 8.09 -18.85 14.01
C ILE A 62 8.77 -19.62 15.13
N THR A 63 9.87 -20.23 14.79
CA THR A 63 10.90 -20.57 15.78
C THR A 63 11.44 -19.27 16.35
N ASP A 64 11.53 -19.17 17.69
CA ASP A 64 12.02 -18.00 18.42
C ASP A 64 13.44 -17.60 17.99
N ASN A 65 13.55 -16.92 16.87
CA ASN A 65 14.80 -16.34 16.41
C ASN A 65 14.76 -14.84 16.67
N GLN A 66 15.20 -14.45 17.88
CA GLN A 66 15.20 -13.06 18.31
C GLN A 66 16.02 -12.17 17.37
N GLN A 67 17.14 -12.66 16.86
CA GLN A 67 17.95 -11.90 15.91
C GLN A 67 17.17 -11.55 14.63
N ALA A 68 16.43 -12.50 14.05
CA ALA A 68 15.62 -12.25 12.86
C ALA A 68 14.48 -11.24 13.11
N ILE A 69 13.90 -11.27 14.34
CA ILE A 69 12.87 -10.31 14.75
C ILE A 69 13.47 -8.91 14.85
N ASP A 70 14.63 -8.77 15.48
CA ASP A 70 15.33 -7.50 15.65
C ASP A 70 15.78 -6.91 14.29
N GLU A 71 16.32 -7.75 13.40
CA GLU A 71 16.66 -7.34 12.03
C GLU A 71 15.42 -6.88 11.26
N PHE A 72 14.30 -7.62 11.36
CA PHE A 72 13.04 -7.22 10.73
C PHE A 72 12.56 -5.86 11.24
N ILE A 73 12.55 -5.63 12.56
CA ILE A 73 12.14 -4.37 13.17
C ILE A 73 13.02 -3.23 12.68
N THR A 74 14.34 -3.45 12.64
CA THR A 74 15.31 -2.46 12.15
C THR A 74 15.02 -2.10 10.69
N CYS A 75 14.86 -3.10 9.82
CA CYS A 75 14.53 -2.88 8.41
C CYS A 75 13.21 -2.12 8.21
N VAL A 76 12.17 -2.45 8.98
CA VAL A 76 10.89 -1.73 8.95
C VAL A 76 11.07 -0.26 9.37
N GLY A 77 11.89 -0.01 10.38
CA GLY A 77 12.26 1.34 10.82
C GLY A 77 12.94 2.13 9.70
N ASP A 78 13.99 1.58 9.13
CA ASP A 78 14.78 2.22 8.07
C ASP A 78 13.92 2.52 6.83
N ILE A 79 13.08 1.58 6.40
CA ILE A 79 12.16 1.78 5.28
C ILE A 79 11.18 2.91 5.60
N SER A 80 10.57 2.88 6.78
CA SER A 80 9.59 3.90 7.21
C SER A 80 10.21 5.30 7.23
N ASP A 81 11.42 5.44 7.72
CA ASP A 81 12.13 6.72 7.81
C ASP A 81 12.50 7.25 6.42
N ASN A 82 12.93 6.37 5.50
CA ASN A 82 13.27 6.74 4.13
C ASN A 82 12.05 7.17 3.31
N ILE A 83 10.93 6.47 3.40
CA ILE A 83 9.67 6.87 2.72
C ILE A 83 9.19 8.24 3.20
N ASN A 84 9.46 8.58 4.45
CA ASN A 84 9.06 9.86 5.04
C ASN A 84 10.06 10.98 4.79
N SER A 85 11.25 10.69 4.24
CA SER A 85 12.28 11.67 3.93
C SER A 85 11.91 12.56 2.74
N ASP A 86 12.48 13.77 2.70
CA ASP A 86 12.35 14.68 1.55
C ASP A 86 13.10 14.15 0.31
N PHE A 87 13.90 13.10 0.45
CA PHE A 87 14.66 12.45 -0.63
C PHE A 87 13.89 11.34 -1.35
N TRP A 88 12.74 10.92 -0.84
CA TRP A 88 11.93 9.90 -1.50
C TRP A 88 11.41 10.39 -2.86
N GLN A 89 11.73 9.64 -3.93
CA GLN A 89 11.44 10.03 -5.31
C GLN A 89 10.24 9.30 -5.91
N GLY A 90 9.46 8.62 -5.08
CA GLY A 90 8.24 7.95 -5.53
C GLY A 90 8.46 6.51 -5.99
N GLU A 91 9.46 5.84 -5.46
CA GLU A 91 9.60 4.39 -5.63
C GLU A 91 8.45 3.68 -4.92
N ASP A 92 7.89 2.67 -5.59
CA ASP A 92 6.94 1.76 -4.96
C ASP A 92 7.69 0.79 -4.03
N VAL A 93 7.74 1.13 -2.75
CA VAL A 93 8.43 0.35 -1.73
C VAL A 93 7.91 -1.07 -1.63
N MET A 94 6.60 -1.25 -1.80
CA MET A 94 6.02 -2.59 -1.74
C MET A 94 6.41 -3.43 -2.96
N ALA A 95 6.51 -2.83 -4.15
CA ALA A 95 6.98 -3.53 -5.33
C ALA A 95 8.44 -3.96 -5.19
N ILE A 96 9.30 -3.09 -4.65
CA ILE A 96 10.71 -3.43 -4.37
C ILE A 96 10.78 -4.62 -3.40
N PHE A 97 10.06 -4.54 -2.29
CA PHE A 97 10.01 -5.61 -1.30
C PHE A 97 9.49 -6.93 -1.90
N PHE A 98 8.43 -6.88 -2.70
CA PHE A 98 7.86 -8.08 -3.31
C PHE A 98 8.80 -8.71 -4.33
N ASN A 99 9.48 -7.92 -5.14
CA ASN A 99 10.44 -8.42 -6.11
C ASN A 99 11.59 -9.15 -5.41
N GLU A 100 12.12 -8.59 -4.33
CA GLU A 100 13.15 -9.26 -3.53
C GLU A 100 12.63 -10.52 -2.83
N PHE A 101 11.44 -10.46 -2.24
CA PHE A 101 10.84 -11.60 -1.56
C PHE A 101 10.57 -12.78 -2.51
N THR A 102 10.05 -12.53 -3.71
CA THR A 102 9.81 -13.57 -4.72
C THR A 102 11.10 -14.15 -5.29
N ARG A 103 12.17 -13.36 -5.33
CA ARG A 103 13.51 -13.81 -5.74
C ARG A 103 14.04 -14.90 -4.81
N TYR A 104 13.77 -14.83 -3.51
CA TYR A 104 14.21 -15.82 -2.52
C TYR A 104 13.29 -17.04 -2.40
N LYS A 105 11.98 -16.90 -2.60
CA LYS A 105 11.01 -18.00 -2.42
C LYS A 105 10.70 -18.81 -3.68
N GLY A 106 11.18 -18.41 -4.86
CA GLY A 106 10.74 -18.99 -6.12
C GLY A 106 9.35 -18.51 -6.54
N LYS A 107 8.80 -19.09 -7.63
CA LYS A 107 7.49 -18.69 -8.15
C LYS A 107 6.41 -18.84 -7.08
N SER A 108 5.63 -17.77 -6.87
CA SER A 108 4.44 -17.81 -6.03
C SER A 108 3.51 -18.93 -6.50
N GLU A 109 3.01 -19.74 -5.58
CA GLU A 109 2.07 -20.83 -5.87
C GLU A 109 0.79 -20.35 -6.59
N LYS A 110 0.43 -19.09 -6.45
CA LYS A 110 -0.74 -18.46 -7.09
C LYS A 110 -0.43 -17.78 -8.44
N GLY A 111 0.79 -17.88 -8.99
CA GLY A 111 1.15 -17.28 -10.26
C GLY A 111 1.10 -15.75 -10.31
N GLN A 112 0.98 -15.09 -9.17
CA GLN A 112 0.93 -13.64 -9.07
C GLN A 112 2.31 -13.04 -9.29
N VAL A 113 2.41 -12.15 -10.27
CA VAL A 113 3.63 -11.41 -10.61
C VAL A 113 3.36 -9.93 -10.40
N PHE A 114 4.19 -9.29 -9.58
CA PHE A 114 4.11 -7.84 -9.41
C PHE A 114 4.80 -7.14 -10.57
N THR A 115 4.17 -6.08 -11.05
CA THR A 115 4.67 -5.34 -12.20
C THR A 115 5.96 -4.60 -11.82
N PRO A 116 7.07 -4.82 -12.54
CA PRO A 116 8.34 -4.13 -12.27
C PRO A 116 8.22 -2.60 -12.45
N ASP A 117 8.98 -1.83 -11.67
CA ASP A 117 8.91 -0.37 -11.66
C ASP A 117 9.17 0.28 -13.03
N HIS A 118 10.05 -0.28 -13.85
CA HIS A 118 10.31 0.25 -15.19
C HIS A 118 9.10 0.10 -16.12
N ILE A 119 8.26 -0.92 -15.92
CA ILE A 119 7.02 -1.10 -16.70
C ILE A 119 5.97 -0.08 -16.25
N THR A 120 5.78 0.12 -14.94
CA THR A 120 4.85 1.14 -14.44
C THR A 120 5.26 2.53 -14.90
N SER A 121 6.56 2.83 -14.91
CA SER A 121 7.11 4.07 -15.42
C SER A 121 6.90 4.25 -16.93
N LEU A 122 7.05 3.19 -17.72
CA LEU A 122 6.78 3.21 -19.16
C LEU A 122 5.31 3.48 -19.44
N MET A 123 4.42 2.77 -18.77
CA MET A 123 2.96 2.94 -18.95
C MET A 123 2.50 4.34 -18.57
N TYR A 124 2.99 4.89 -17.46
CA TYR A 124 2.69 6.27 -17.08
C TYR A 124 3.07 7.26 -18.18
N ARG A 125 4.21 7.06 -18.86
CA ARG A 125 4.63 7.92 -19.97
C ARG A 125 3.80 7.75 -21.23
N ILE A 126 3.41 6.50 -21.55
CA ILE A 126 2.60 6.21 -22.75
C ILE A 126 1.20 6.81 -22.62
N THR A 127 0.63 6.79 -21.41
CA THR A 127 -0.70 7.39 -21.16
C THR A 127 -0.70 8.91 -21.13
N GLU A 128 0.48 9.55 -21.19
CA GLU A 128 0.65 11.01 -21.14
C GLU A 128 -0.05 11.67 -19.94
N THR A 129 -0.23 10.88 -18.87
CA THR A 129 -0.88 11.31 -17.64
C THR A 129 -0.15 12.51 -17.02
N ASN A 130 -0.90 13.52 -16.60
CA ASN A 130 -0.40 14.73 -15.96
C ASN A 130 -1.11 15.01 -14.63
N LYS A 131 -0.68 16.04 -13.90
CA LYS A 131 -1.19 16.39 -12.56
C LYS A 131 -2.69 16.70 -12.49
N ASP A 132 -3.34 17.00 -13.63
CA ASP A 132 -4.75 17.41 -13.67
C ASP A 132 -5.69 16.25 -14.01
N ASP A 133 -5.17 15.11 -14.43
CA ASP A 133 -5.92 13.93 -14.82
C ASP A 133 -6.47 13.14 -13.63
N ILE A 134 -7.51 12.36 -13.91
CA ILE A 134 -8.02 11.31 -13.03
C ILE A 134 -7.50 9.97 -13.56
N VAL A 135 -6.91 9.18 -12.69
CA VAL A 135 -6.34 7.87 -13.02
C VAL A 135 -7.20 6.77 -12.43
N LEU A 136 -7.64 5.84 -13.27
CA LEU A 136 -8.31 4.62 -12.87
C LEU A 136 -7.46 3.41 -13.26
N ASP A 137 -7.18 2.53 -12.30
CA ASP A 137 -6.65 1.19 -12.53
C ASP A 137 -7.70 0.15 -12.15
N ALA A 138 -8.37 -0.42 -13.15
CA ALA A 138 -9.48 -1.35 -12.96
C ALA A 138 -9.05 -2.78 -12.57
N ALA A 139 -7.76 -3.03 -12.44
CA ALA A 139 -7.16 -4.29 -11.98
C ALA A 139 -5.85 -3.98 -11.23
N CYS A 140 -5.95 -3.15 -10.18
CA CYS A 140 -4.81 -2.42 -9.64
C CYS A 140 -3.76 -3.29 -8.93
N GLY A 141 -4.06 -4.57 -8.68
CA GLY A 141 -3.13 -5.45 -7.99
C GLY A 141 -2.70 -4.86 -6.66
N SER A 142 -1.39 -4.74 -6.42
CA SER A 142 -0.82 -4.08 -5.23
C SER A 142 -0.86 -2.54 -5.27
N GLY A 143 -1.41 -1.94 -6.31
CA GLY A 143 -1.48 -0.48 -6.48
C GLY A 143 -0.22 0.16 -7.09
N ALA A 144 0.68 -0.61 -7.68
CA ALA A 144 1.95 -0.14 -8.21
C ALA A 144 1.80 1.00 -9.23
N PHE A 145 0.85 0.89 -10.18
CA PHE A 145 0.57 1.95 -11.16
C PHE A 145 0.02 3.20 -10.49
N LEU A 146 -0.86 3.06 -9.51
CA LEU A 146 -1.45 4.20 -8.78
C LEU A 146 -0.39 4.94 -7.97
N VAL A 147 0.52 4.22 -7.30
CA VAL A 147 1.66 4.83 -6.59
C VAL A 147 2.55 5.58 -7.56
N LYS A 148 2.89 4.98 -8.71
CA LYS A 148 3.71 5.62 -9.74
C LYS A 148 3.05 6.89 -10.29
N ALA A 149 1.76 6.83 -10.62
CA ALA A 149 0.99 7.98 -11.07
C ALA A 149 0.98 9.08 -10.01
N MET A 150 0.65 8.73 -8.76
CA MET A 150 0.64 9.65 -7.63
C MET A 150 1.95 10.43 -7.49
N CYS A 151 3.08 9.73 -7.52
CA CYS A 151 4.39 10.34 -7.32
C CYS A 151 4.76 11.29 -8.45
N ASN A 152 4.54 10.90 -9.70
CA ASN A 152 4.83 11.73 -10.85
C ASN A 152 3.92 12.96 -10.92
N MET A 153 2.61 12.79 -10.69
CA MET A 153 1.63 13.89 -10.66
C MET A 153 1.96 14.89 -9.53
N ILE A 154 2.34 14.40 -8.34
CA ILE A 154 2.74 15.26 -7.21
C ILE A 154 4.04 16.01 -7.53
N LYS A 155 5.01 15.36 -8.16
CA LYS A 155 6.25 16.01 -8.60
C LYS A 155 5.95 17.14 -9.59
N GLU A 156 5.10 16.90 -10.58
CA GLU A 156 4.65 17.91 -11.54
C GLU A 156 3.85 19.04 -10.87
N ALA A 157 3.12 18.74 -9.81
CA ALA A 157 2.36 19.71 -9.01
C ALA A 157 3.24 20.58 -8.08
N GLY A 158 4.56 20.44 -8.13
CA GLY A 158 5.49 21.21 -7.30
C GLY A 158 5.77 20.61 -5.90
N GLY A 159 5.48 19.32 -5.71
CA GLY A 159 5.83 18.56 -4.50
C GLY A 159 4.68 18.32 -3.53
N THR A 160 4.99 17.61 -2.47
CA THR A 160 4.02 17.02 -1.51
C THR A 160 3.26 18.04 -0.67
N ARG A 161 3.78 19.27 -0.52
CA ARG A 161 3.19 20.32 0.36
C ARG A 161 2.13 21.16 -0.34
N THR A 162 1.89 20.97 -1.63
CA THR A 162 0.94 21.77 -2.42
C THR A 162 -0.50 21.34 -2.16
N GLN A 163 -1.46 22.27 -2.37
CA GLN A 163 -2.89 21.93 -2.35
C GLN A 163 -3.24 20.95 -3.47
N LYS A 164 -2.55 21.05 -4.62
CA LYS A 164 -2.72 20.13 -5.73
C LYS A 164 -2.32 18.71 -5.37
N ALA A 165 -1.21 18.51 -4.64
CA ALA A 165 -0.81 17.20 -4.12
C ALA A 165 -1.87 16.57 -3.22
N LYS A 166 -2.54 17.35 -2.38
CA LYS A 166 -3.66 16.88 -1.56
C LYS A 166 -4.84 16.44 -2.44
N ASN A 167 -5.16 17.21 -3.47
CA ASN A 167 -6.25 16.87 -4.40
C ASN A 167 -5.94 15.60 -5.19
N ILE A 168 -4.70 15.42 -5.67
CA ILE A 168 -4.25 14.20 -6.35
C ILE A 168 -4.53 12.99 -5.46
N LYS A 169 -4.06 13.01 -4.21
CA LYS A 169 -4.24 11.92 -3.26
C LYS A 169 -5.70 11.62 -2.92
N HIS A 170 -6.55 12.65 -2.84
CA HIS A 170 -7.92 12.46 -2.35
C HIS A 170 -8.96 12.25 -3.45
N LYS A 171 -8.69 12.67 -4.69
CA LYS A 171 -9.72 12.79 -5.72
C LYS A 171 -9.33 12.32 -7.12
N GLN A 172 -8.07 11.96 -7.35
CA GLN A 172 -7.60 11.73 -8.71
C GLN A 172 -7.08 10.31 -8.95
N LEU A 173 -6.98 9.47 -7.92
CA LEU A 173 -6.47 8.11 -8.04
C LEU A 173 -7.53 7.12 -7.58
N TYR A 174 -7.90 6.19 -8.47
CA TYR A 174 -8.93 5.18 -8.24
C TYR A 174 -8.44 3.80 -8.66
N GLY A 175 -8.80 2.77 -7.88
CA GLY A 175 -8.40 1.41 -8.19
C GLY A 175 -9.48 0.38 -7.84
N ILE A 176 -9.51 -0.69 -8.61
CA ILE A 176 -10.36 -1.85 -8.36
C ILE A 176 -9.48 -3.09 -8.28
N GLU A 177 -9.71 -3.91 -7.25
CA GLU A 177 -9.05 -5.21 -7.10
C GLU A 177 -10.06 -6.24 -6.58
N TYR A 178 -10.03 -7.43 -7.16
CA TYR A 178 -10.96 -8.50 -6.83
C TYR A 178 -10.49 -9.37 -5.67
N ASP A 179 -9.18 -9.75 -5.68
CA ASP A 179 -8.62 -10.63 -4.66
C ASP A 179 -8.50 -9.90 -3.32
N ARG A 180 -9.00 -10.51 -2.25
CA ARG A 180 -9.07 -9.91 -0.90
C ARG A 180 -7.68 -9.62 -0.32
N GLU A 181 -6.74 -10.55 -0.49
CA GLU A 181 -5.38 -10.39 0.05
C GLU A 181 -4.60 -9.33 -0.72
N ILE A 182 -4.75 -9.31 -2.04
CA ILE A 182 -4.09 -8.31 -2.90
C ILE A 182 -4.71 -6.93 -2.71
N PHE A 183 -6.04 -6.85 -2.53
CA PHE A 183 -6.70 -5.60 -2.16
C PHE A 183 -6.18 -5.04 -0.83
N ALA A 184 -6.00 -5.90 0.20
CA ALA A 184 -5.40 -5.49 1.47
C ALA A 184 -3.98 -4.96 1.28
N LEU A 185 -3.18 -5.59 0.40
CA LEU A 185 -1.86 -5.11 0.01
C LEU A 185 -1.91 -3.75 -0.69
N ALA A 186 -2.83 -3.56 -1.63
CA ALA A 186 -3.00 -2.28 -2.30
C ALA A 186 -3.36 -1.17 -1.31
N CYS A 187 -4.28 -1.44 -0.38
CA CYS A 187 -4.64 -0.50 0.69
C CYS A 187 -3.41 -0.15 1.55
N ALA A 188 -2.63 -1.14 1.96
CA ALA A 188 -1.42 -0.91 2.74
C ALA A 188 -0.40 -0.06 1.96
N ASN A 189 -0.18 -0.37 0.68
CA ASN A 189 0.73 0.36 -0.18
C ASN A 189 0.35 1.83 -0.31
N MET A 190 -0.90 2.12 -0.62
CA MET A 190 -1.41 3.49 -0.70
C MET A 190 -1.29 4.22 0.65
N LEU A 191 -1.60 3.55 1.77
CA LEU A 191 -1.44 4.11 3.11
C LEU A 191 0.02 4.43 3.44
N ILE A 192 0.97 3.56 3.11
CA ILE A 192 2.41 3.78 3.29
C ILE A 192 2.85 5.04 2.56
N HIS A 193 2.36 5.27 1.35
CA HIS A 193 2.69 6.43 0.52
C HIS A 193 1.88 7.70 0.84
N LYS A 194 1.20 7.73 2.01
CA LYS A 194 0.44 8.91 2.49
C LYS A 194 -0.74 9.30 1.61
N ASP A 195 -1.35 8.35 0.93
CA ASP A 195 -2.67 8.54 0.37
C ASP A 195 -3.69 8.50 1.51
N GLY A 196 -4.20 9.67 1.88
CA GLY A 196 -5.08 9.82 3.04
C GLY A 196 -6.51 9.32 2.82
N LYS A 197 -6.95 9.15 1.57
CA LYS A 197 -8.27 8.63 1.20
C LYS A 197 -8.10 7.67 0.05
N THR A 198 -7.82 6.43 0.40
CA THR A 198 -7.66 5.38 -0.60
C THR A 198 -8.97 5.16 -1.36
N ASN A 199 -9.06 5.62 -2.60
CA ASN A 199 -10.20 5.39 -3.50
C ASN A 199 -10.05 4.03 -4.19
N LEU A 200 -9.73 3.00 -3.41
CA LEU A 200 -9.73 1.62 -3.87
C LEU A 200 -11.05 0.97 -3.53
N GLU A 201 -11.51 0.06 -4.38
CA GLU A 201 -12.71 -0.71 -4.13
C GLU A 201 -12.47 -2.20 -4.40
N LYS A 202 -12.99 -3.05 -3.48
CA LYS A 202 -12.88 -4.50 -3.62
C LYS A 202 -14.07 -5.02 -4.40
N MET A 203 -13.90 -5.19 -5.71
CA MET A 203 -14.92 -5.75 -6.59
C MET A 203 -14.31 -6.37 -7.84
N ASP A 204 -15.11 -7.10 -8.58
CA ASP A 204 -14.73 -7.61 -9.89
C ASP A 204 -15.07 -6.56 -10.96
N SER A 205 -14.05 -6.03 -11.64
CA SER A 205 -14.19 -4.96 -12.64
C SER A 205 -14.99 -5.39 -13.91
N ARG A 206 -15.28 -6.69 -14.07
CA ARG A 206 -16.06 -7.22 -15.20
C ARG A 206 -17.57 -7.09 -14.99
N TYR A 207 -18.03 -6.80 -13.79
CA TYR A 207 -19.46 -6.71 -13.48
C TYR A 207 -19.98 -5.27 -13.52
N GLU A 208 -21.29 -5.15 -13.73
CA GLU A 208 -22.00 -3.88 -13.83
C GLU A 208 -21.82 -2.99 -12.61
N ALA A 209 -21.68 -3.57 -11.41
CA ALA A 209 -21.42 -2.84 -10.19
C ALA A 209 -20.14 -1.97 -10.26
N ALA A 210 -19.10 -2.46 -10.94
CA ALA A 210 -17.88 -1.69 -11.15
C ALA A 210 -18.10 -0.52 -12.12
N ALA A 211 -18.84 -0.75 -13.19
CA ALA A 211 -19.20 0.31 -14.13
C ALA A 211 -20.05 1.40 -13.45
N GLN A 212 -20.99 1.01 -12.58
CA GLN A 212 -21.79 1.96 -11.81
C GLN A 212 -20.91 2.76 -10.83
N TRP A 213 -20.01 2.09 -10.09
CA TRP A 213 -19.08 2.75 -9.18
C TRP A 213 -18.19 3.77 -9.91
N ILE A 214 -17.68 3.44 -11.10
CA ILE A 214 -16.87 4.35 -11.94
C ILE A 214 -17.70 5.59 -12.31
N LYS A 215 -18.95 5.40 -12.76
CA LYS A 215 -19.87 6.50 -13.09
C LYS A 215 -20.14 7.41 -11.88
N ASP A 216 -20.39 6.82 -10.71
CA ASP A 216 -20.68 7.56 -9.47
C ASP A 216 -19.48 8.41 -9.00
N LYS A 217 -18.26 8.03 -9.40
CA LYS A 217 -17.04 8.80 -9.15
C LYS A 217 -16.75 9.86 -10.21
N ASN A 218 -17.60 9.99 -11.23
CA ASN A 218 -17.40 10.88 -12.39
C ASN A 218 -16.04 10.66 -13.09
N ILE A 219 -15.64 9.41 -13.19
CA ILE A 219 -14.46 9.00 -13.95
C ILE A 219 -14.92 8.76 -15.39
N THR A 220 -14.55 9.65 -16.29
CA THR A 220 -14.90 9.61 -17.74
C THR A 220 -13.67 9.27 -18.56
#